data_aee2b9cd009b1ff1f0728199a16e1bd1
#
_entry.id   aee2b9cd009b1ff1f0728199a16e1bd1
#
_cell.length_a   1.000
_cell.length_b   1.000
_cell.length_c   1.000
_cell.angle_alpha   90.00
_cell.angle_beta   90.00
_cell.angle_gamma   90.00
#
_symmetry.space_group_name_H-M   'P 1'
#
loop_
_entity.id
_entity.type
_entity.pdbx_description
1 polymer ?
#
loop_
_entity_poly.entity_id
_entity_poly.type
_entity_poly.pdbx_seq_one_letter_code
_entity_poly.pdbx_strand_id
1 'polypeptide(L)'
;MIFKVLPFLLIALLIGCKPKSFSTEKELIAYIQDEENGLKVTNDVGDYKVAVTYRPTDLLIKQEVGEKPAKEAIEKARNKYQNYYYFILSLSKSGKEALDQSQGFGQYSEMVQQLSFRVPEFVNMTTSASDTIPVADFILNRTYGLSSSTDVLVVFNKEKTIDQKWVQFNLIEFGMNLGNSRMRFKVKDLKDCPKLKL
;
A
#
# COMPACT_ATOMS: atom_id res chain seq x y z
N MET A 1 -18.37 -9.69 -62.29
CA MET A 1 -18.86 -10.02 -60.93
C MET A 1 -17.65 -10.22 -60.05
N ILE A 2 -17.22 -9.18 -59.33
CA ILE A 2 -15.98 -9.16 -58.52
C ILE A 2 -16.41 -9.26 -57.06
N PHE A 3 -16.15 -10.40 -56.42
CA PHE A 3 -16.37 -10.61 -54.98
C PHE A 3 -15.28 -9.92 -54.20
N LYS A 4 -15.60 -8.83 -53.49
CA LYS A 4 -14.71 -8.20 -52.48
C LYS A 4 -14.75 -9.05 -51.23
N VAL A 5 -13.69 -9.79 -50.98
CA VAL A 5 -13.45 -10.43 -49.66
C VAL A 5 -12.94 -9.38 -48.70
N LEU A 6 -13.76 -9.02 -47.70
CA LEU A 6 -13.43 -8.14 -46.61
C LEU A 6 -12.61 -8.93 -45.58
N PRO A 7 -11.38 -8.54 -45.22
CA PRO A 7 -10.64 -9.25 -44.18
C PRO A 7 -11.24 -8.90 -42.80
N PHE A 8 -11.80 -9.92 -42.14
CA PHE A 8 -12.26 -9.86 -40.77
C PHE A 8 -11.04 -9.74 -39.85
N LEU A 9 -10.77 -8.52 -39.38
CA LEU A 9 -9.67 -8.24 -38.45
C LEU A 9 -10.07 -8.79 -37.08
N LEU A 10 -9.60 -9.99 -36.74
CA LEU A 10 -9.78 -10.66 -35.46
C LEU A 10 -8.94 -9.93 -34.41
N ILE A 11 -9.54 -8.97 -33.69
CA ILE A 11 -8.93 -8.35 -32.53
C ILE A 11 -8.91 -9.38 -31.40
N ALA A 12 -7.77 -10.04 -31.21
CA ALA A 12 -7.51 -10.90 -30.08
C ALA A 12 -7.46 -10.01 -28.82
N LEU A 13 -8.54 -10.01 -28.04
CA LEU A 13 -8.58 -9.48 -26.68
C LEU A 13 -7.59 -10.30 -25.83
N LEU A 14 -6.40 -9.77 -25.60
CA LEU A 14 -5.46 -10.29 -24.63
C LEU A 14 -6.05 -10.05 -23.24
N ILE A 15 -6.88 -10.98 -22.77
CA ILE A 15 -7.28 -11.06 -21.36
C ILE A 15 -6.03 -11.45 -20.60
N GLY A 16 -5.27 -10.47 -20.15
CA GLY A 16 -4.08 -10.66 -19.32
C GLY A 16 -4.49 -11.37 -18.03
N CYS A 17 -4.16 -12.66 -17.93
CA CYS A 17 -4.38 -13.42 -16.70
C CYS A 17 -3.40 -12.87 -15.64
N LYS A 18 -3.91 -12.31 -14.53
CA LYS A 18 -3.06 -11.85 -13.43
C LYS A 18 -2.21 -13.02 -12.93
N PRO A 19 -0.89 -12.84 -12.70
CA PRO A 19 -0.03 -13.92 -12.22
C PRO A 19 -0.49 -14.37 -10.84
N LYS A 20 -0.51 -15.68 -10.60
CA LYS A 20 -0.91 -16.26 -9.28
C LYS A 20 0.18 -16.18 -8.24
N SER A 21 1.45 -16.13 -8.66
CA SER A 21 2.61 -16.04 -7.76
C SER A 21 3.85 -15.50 -8.49
N PHE A 22 4.73 -14.90 -7.73
CA PHE A 22 6.06 -14.45 -8.16
C PHE A 22 7.16 -15.26 -7.47
N SER A 23 8.31 -15.37 -8.13
CA SER A 23 9.46 -16.06 -7.59
C SER A 23 10.41 -15.16 -6.82
N THR A 24 10.35 -13.85 -7.07
CA THR A 24 11.21 -12.85 -6.43
C THR A 24 10.40 -11.72 -5.80
N GLU A 25 10.93 -11.13 -4.72
CA GLU A 25 10.36 -9.94 -4.09
C GLU A 25 10.29 -8.76 -5.08
N LYS A 26 11.32 -8.61 -5.94
CA LYS A 26 11.40 -7.53 -6.92
C LYS A 26 10.22 -7.55 -7.90
N GLU A 27 9.85 -8.73 -8.40
CA GLU A 27 8.70 -8.90 -9.30
C GLU A 27 7.38 -8.56 -8.58
N LEU A 28 7.19 -9.04 -7.35
CA LEU A 28 6.01 -8.73 -6.56
C LEU A 28 5.93 -7.23 -6.24
N ILE A 29 7.03 -6.59 -5.85
CA ILE A 29 7.08 -5.16 -5.57
C ILE A 29 6.76 -4.36 -6.84
N ALA A 30 7.34 -4.71 -8.00
CA ALA A 30 7.02 -4.04 -9.26
C ALA A 30 5.52 -4.14 -9.60
N TYR A 31 4.91 -5.30 -9.40
CA TYR A 31 3.47 -5.50 -9.60
C TYR A 31 2.63 -4.63 -8.65
N ILE A 32 3.01 -4.51 -7.37
CA ILE A 32 2.29 -3.70 -6.37
C ILE A 32 2.43 -2.21 -6.69
N GLN A 33 3.57 -1.77 -7.19
CA GLN A 33 3.83 -0.36 -7.51
C GLN A 33 3.07 0.14 -8.74
N ASP A 34 2.61 -0.76 -9.59
CA ASP A 34 1.74 -0.44 -10.72
C ASP A 34 0.31 -0.18 -10.23
N GLU A 35 -0.16 1.05 -10.37
CA GLU A 35 -1.48 1.49 -9.89
C GLU A 35 -2.64 0.79 -10.61
N GLU A 36 -2.44 0.28 -11.83
CA GLU A 36 -3.45 -0.48 -12.58
C GLU A 36 -3.85 -1.78 -11.87
N ASN A 37 -2.98 -2.32 -11.03
CA ASN A 37 -3.27 -3.51 -10.22
C ASN A 37 -4.14 -3.22 -8.99
N GLY A 38 -4.42 -1.95 -8.68
CA GLY A 38 -5.30 -1.54 -7.58
C GLY A 38 -4.72 -1.75 -6.18
N LEU A 39 -3.40 -1.93 -6.07
CA LEU A 39 -2.67 -2.15 -4.81
C LEU A 39 -1.93 -0.90 -4.32
N LYS A 40 -1.92 0.15 -5.12
CA LYS A 40 -1.38 1.46 -4.82
C LYS A 40 -2.33 2.54 -5.29
N VAL A 41 -2.48 3.59 -4.51
CA VAL A 41 -3.22 4.81 -4.88
C VAL A 41 -2.37 6.00 -4.51
N THR A 42 -2.27 6.97 -5.43
CA THR A 42 -1.49 8.18 -5.24
C THR A 42 -2.38 9.41 -5.42
N ASN A 43 -2.21 10.41 -4.57
CA ASN A 43 -2.81 11.74 -4.67
C ASN A 43 -1.71 12.79 -4.69
N ASP A 44 -1.77 13.70 -5.64
CA ASP A 44 -0.91 14.89 -5.69
C ASP A 44 -1.62 16.07 -5.01
N VAL A 45 -0.95 16.72 -4.06
CA VAL A 45 -1.47 17.85 -3.29
C VAL A 45 -0.44 18.96 -3.28
N GLY A 46 -0.53 19.91 -4.20
CA GLY A 46 0.50 20.94 -4.41
C GLY A 46 1.86 20.29 -4.71
N ASP A 47 2.87 20.62 -3.91
CA ASP A 47 4.22 20.05 -4.05
C ASP A 47 4.37 18.66 -3.40
N TYR A 48 3.33 18.19 -2.72
CA TYR A 48 3.35 16.90 -2.05
C TYR A 48 2.74 15.80 -2.91
N LYS A 49 3.30 14.63 -2.78
CA LYS A 49 2.72 13.37 -3.26
C LYS A 49 2.44 12.47 -2.07
N VAL A 50 1.19 12.09 -1.91
CA VAL A 50 0.71 11.18 -0.87
C VAL A 50 0.35 9.87 -1.55
N ALA A 51 1.05 8.79 -1.25
CA ALA A 51 0.74 7.47 -1.77
C ALA A 51 0.43 6.49 -0.64
N VAL A 52 -0.52 5.60 -0.87
CA VAL A 52 -0.80 4.46 0.00
C VAL A 52 -0.63 3.20 -0.82
N THR A 53 0.23 2.32 -0.35
CA THR A 53 0.59 1.07 -1.04
C THR A 53 0.27 -0.12 -0.14
N TYR A 54 -0.51 -1.08 -0.63
CA TYR A 54 -0.72 -2.34 0.08
C TYR A 54 0.59 -3.14 0.16
N ARG A 55 0.93 -3.61 1.36
CA ARG A 55 2.08 -4.50 1.59
C ARG A 55 1.58 -5.91 1.90
N PRO A 56 1.68 -6.87 0.96
CA PRO A 56 1.27 -8.25 1.20
C PRO A 56 2.02 -8.89 2.36
N THR A 57 1.33 -9.75 3.11
CA THR A 57 1.91 -10.47 4.25
C THR A 57 3.12 -11.32 3.88
N ASP A 58 3.18 -11.83 2.65
CA ASP A 58 4.32 -12.64 2.17
C ASP A 58 5.64 -11.85 2.17
N LEU A 59 5.62 -10.52 1.91
CA LEU A 59 6.82 -9.67 2.02
C LEU A 59 7.28 -9.51 3.48
N LEU A 60 6.34 -9.45 4.44
CA LEU A 60 6.68 -9.40 5.86
C LEU A 60 7.21 -10.74 6.35
N ILE A 61 6.61 -11.84 5.91
CA ILE A 61 7.08 -13.19 6.22
C ILE A 61 8.50 -13.35 5.70
N LYS A 62 8.75 -13.05 4.42
CA LYS A 62 10.09 -13.17 3.81
C LYS A 62 11.14 -12.36 4.57
N GLN A 63 10.79 -11.14 4.97
CA GLN A 63 11.66 -10.27 5.77
C GLN A 63 11.98 -10.89 7.16
N GLU A 64 10.99 -11.52 7.82
CA GLU A 64 11.17 -12.13 9.15
C GLU A 64 11.96 -13.44 9.10
N VAL A 65 11.67 -14.30 8.10
CA VAL A 65 12.24 -15.67 8.07
C VAL A 65 13.52 -15.80 7.24
N GLY A 66 13.85 -14.80 6.39
CA GLY A 66 15.09 -14.78 5.59
C GLY A 66 15.06 -15.69 4.36
N GLU A 67 16.26 -16.11 3.87
CA GLU A 67 16.44 -16.72 2.55
C GLU A 67 16.10 -18.22 2.47
N LYS A 68 16.33 -18.98 3.53
CA LYS A 68 16.12 -20.44 3.55
C LYS A 68 15.35 -20.86 4.80
N PRO A 69 14.07 -20.47 4.90
CA PRO A 69 13.29 -20.70 6.11
C PRO A 69 12.87 -22.18 6.25
N ALA A 70 12.78 -22.65 7.49
CA ALA A 70 12.06 -23.87 7.82
C ALA A 70 10.54 -23.64 7.63
N LYS A 71 9.80 -24.68 7.24
CA LYS A 71 8.35 -24.59 7.03
C LYS A 71 7.60 -24.07 8.27
N GLU A 72 8.00 -24.53 9.45
CA GLU A 72 7.42 -24.12 10.74
C GLU A 72 7.59 -22.62 10.99
N ALA A 73 8.72 -22.02 10.60
CA ALA A 73 8.98 -20.59 10.71
C ALA A 73 8.04 -19.80 9.79
N ILE A 74 7.82 -20.26 8.55
CA ILE A 74 6.89 -19.65 7.60
C ILE A 74 5.46 -19.71 8.16
N GLU A 75 5.01 -20.85 8.68
CA GLU A 75 3.67 -21.01 9.24
C GLU A 75 3.46 -20.14 10.47
N LYS A 76 4.45 -20.07 11.37
CA LYS A 76 4.40 -19.18 12.54
C LYS A 76 4.28 -17.71 12.13
N ALA A 77 5.09 -17.27 11.18
CA ALA A 77 5.02 -15.90 10.67
C ALA A 77 3.70 -15.63 9.94
N ARG A 78 3.18 -16.59 9.16
CA ARG A 78 1.89 -16.49 8.49
C ARG A 78 0.74 -16.29 9.51
N ASN A 79 0.70 -17.08 10.57
CA ASN A 79 -0.29 -16.96 11.64
C ASN A 79 -0.22 -15.61 12.35
N LYS A 80 0.99 -15.05 12.50
CA LYS A 80 1.20 -13.71 13.08
C LYS A 80 0.61 -12.59 12.22
N TYR A 81 0.77 -12.66 10.89
CA TYR A 81 0.44 -11.56 9.99
C TYR A 81 -0.93 -11.66 9.30
N GLN A 82 -1.52 -12.85 9.16
CA GLN A 82 -2.67 -13.10 8.31
C GLN A 82 -3.94 -12.32 8.64
N ASN A 83 -4.12 -11.91 9.91
CA ASN A 83 -5.34 -11.24 10.39
C ASN A 83 -5.33 -9.72 10.17
N TYR A 84 -4.30 -9.17 9.54
CA TYR A 84 -4.13 -7.75 9.35
C TYR A 84 -3.89 -7.38 7.89
N TYR A 85 -4.31 -6.17 7.53
CA TYR A 85 -3.82 -5.45 6.35
C TYR A 85 -2.66 -4.56 6.75
N TYR A 86 -1.66 -4.52 5.90
CA TYR A 86 -0.48 -3.68 6.02
C TYR A 86 -0.45 -2.71 4.85
N PHE A 87 -0.37 -1.42 5.13
CA PHE A 87 -0.23 -0.38 4.13
C PHE A 87 1.00 0.47 4.43
N ILE A 88 1.68 0.93 3.39
CA ILE A 88 2.72 1.92 3.51
C ILE A 88 2.11 3.25 3.08
N LEU A 89 2.02 4.21 4.01
CA LEU A 89 1.74 5.61 3.72
C LEU A 89 3.07 6.27 3.40
N SER A 90 3.23 6.74 2.16
CA SER A 90 4.43 7.40 1.66
C SER A 90 4.14 8.89 1.42
N LEU A 91 4.92 9.75 2.06
CA LEU A 91 4.81 11.20 1.97
C LEU A 91 6.08 11.74 1.33
N SER A 92 5.97 12.33 0.14
CA SER A 92 7.10 12.99 -0.51
C SER A 92 6.77 14.44 -0.87
N LYS A 93 7.79 15.30 -0.87
CA LYS A 93 7.70 16.67 -1.34
C LYS A 93 8.79 16.90 -2.38
N SER A 94 8.39 17.27 -3.60
CA SER A 94 9.33 17.48 -4.71
C SER A 94 10.28 16.29 -4.94
N GLY A 95 9.78 15.04 -4.75
CA GLY A 95 10.55 13.79 -4.95
C GLY A 95 11.55 13.45 -3.84
N LYS A 96 11.45 14.09 -2.65
CA LYS A 96 12.28 13.83 -1.47
C LYS A 96 11.41 13.46 -0.28
N GLU A 97 12.02 12.94 0.78
CA GLU A 97 11.35 12.70 2.06
C GLU A 97 10.66 13.97 2.55
N ALA A 98 9.35 13.90 2.87
CA ALA A 98 8.60 15.05 3.33
C ALA A 98 9.17 15.62 4.65
N LEU A 99 9.70 14.77 5.53
CA LEU A 99 10.36 15.18 6.77
C LEU A 99 11.58 16.07 6.51
N ASP A 100 12.40 15.74 5.52
CA ASP A 100 13.63 16.51 5.21
C ASP A 100 13.32 17.86 4.56
N GLN A 101 12.10 18.06 4.08
CA GLN A 101 11.65 19.33 3.49
C GLN A 101 10.96 20.24 4.50
N SER A 102 11.08 19.94 5.80
CA SER A 102 10.53 20.76 6.89
C SER A 102 11.27 22.10 7.01
N GLN A 103 10.50 23.14 7.31
CA GLN A 103 11.05 24.50 7.52
C GLN A 103 11.53 24.66 8.97
N GLY A 104 12.77 24.24 9.23
CA GLY A 104 13.40 24.37 10.52
C GLY A 104 13.12 23.24 11.51
N PHE A 105 13.90 23.25 12.61
CA PHE A 105 13.88 22.16 13.60
C PHE A 105 12.52 21.98 14.29
N GLY A 106 11.78 23.05 14.54
CA GLY A 106 10.47 22.99 15.21
C GLY A 106 9.45 22.17 14.39
N GLN A 107 9.29 22.50 13.10
CA GLN A 107 8.38 21.79 12.22
C GLN A 107 8.82 20.34 12.01
N TYR A 108 10.11 20.08 11.82
CA TYR A 108 10.66 18.73 11.72
C TYR A 108 10.34 17.90 12.96
N SER A 109 10.60 18.45 14.16
CA SER A 109 10.35 17.75 15.42
C SER A 109 8.87 17.43 15.63
N GLU A 110 7.98 18.38 15.31
CA GLU A 110 6.54 18.17 15.38
C GLU A 110 6.08 17.07 14.43
N MET A 111 6.52 17.08 13.18
CA MET A 111 6.18 16.05 12.19
C MET A 111 6.69 14.67 12.60
N VAL A 112 7.93 14.58 13.12
CA VAL A 112 8.46 13.32 13.66
C VAL A 112 7.60 12.82 14.81
N GLN A 113 7.18 13.69 15.72
CA GLN A 113 6.31 13.33 16.84
C GLN A 113 4.95 12.84 16.37
N GLN A 114 4.30 13.53 15.42
CA GLN A 114 3.03 13.11 14.83
C GLN A 114 3.14 11.71 14.19
N LEU A 115 4.11 11.51 13.31
CA LEU A 115 4.27 10.27 12.56
C LEU A 115 4.81 9.10 13.40
N SER A 116 5.49 9.38 14.54
CA SER A 116 6.03 8.34 15.42
C SER A 116 5.03 7.89 16.50
N PHE A 117 4.07 8.77 16.92
CA PHE A 117 3.27 8.50 18.11
C PHE A 117 1.77 8.77 17.96
N ARG A 118 1.35 9.53 16.92
CA ARG A 118 -0.02 10.04 16.84
C ARG A 118 -0.77 9.65 15.56
N VAL A 119 -0.25 8.71 14.75
CA VAL A 119 -0.89 8.26 13.51
C VAL A 119 -2.37 7.89 13.67
N PRO A 120 -2.83 7.23 14.75
CA PRO A 120 -4.25 6.92 14.94
C PRO A 120 -5.18 8.14 15.06
N GLU A 121 -4.65 9.33 15.31
CA GLU A 121 -5.46 10.55 15.43
C GLU A 121 -5.86 11.11 14.07
N PHE A 122 -5.08 10.83 13.02
CA PHE A 122 -5.31 11.36 11.67
C PHE A 122 -5.38 10.29 10.57
N VAL A 123 -5.21 9.01 10.93
CA VAL A 123 -5.39 7.88 10.01
C VAL A 123 -6.43 6.92 10.52
N ASN A 124 -7.33 6.50 9.65
CA ASN A 124 -8.26 5.39 9.88
C ASN A 124 -8.62 4.72 8.55
N MET A 125 -9.31 3.61 8.62
CA MET A 125 -9.87 2.94 7.46
C MET A 125 -11.40 2.88 7.59
N THR A 126 -12.12 3.06 6.48
CA THR A 126 -13.56 2.85 6.42
C THR A 126 -13.92 1.75 5.42
N THR A 127 -15.01 1.04 5.67
CA THR A 127 -15.51 -0.04 4.80
C THR A 127 -16.64 0.45 3.90
N SER A 128 -17.04 -0.37 2.93
CA SER A 128 -18.21 -0.10 2.07
C SER A 128 -19.55 -0.09 2.84
N ALA A 129 -19.60 -0.64 4.06
CA ALA A 129 -20.73 -0.56 4.97
C ALA A 129 -20.65 0.65 5.93
N SER A 130 -19.67 1.54 5.73
CA SER A 130 -19.43 2.72 6.59
C SER A 130 -18.89 2.40 7.99
N ASP A 131 -18.42 1.18 8.23
CA ASP A 131 -17.72 0.86 9.47
C ASP A 131 -16.36 1.54 9.50
N THR A 132 -15.97 2.07 10.65
CA THR A 132 -14.62 2.58 10.87
C THR A 132 -13.74 1.52 11.53
N ILE A 133 -12.57 1.32 10.98
CA ILE A 133 -11.52 0.44 11.49
C ILE A 133 -10.37 1.33 11.96
N PRO A 134 -10.06 1.36 13.26
CA PRO A 134 -8.93 2.13 13.78
C PRO A 134 -7.61 1.51 13.37
N VAL A 135 -6.54 2.29 13.40
CA VAL A 135 -5.16 1.80 13.29
C VAL A 135 -4.89 0.84 14.46
N ALA A 136 -4.42 -0.35 14.14
CA ALA A 136 -4.06 -1.37 15.14
C ALA A 136 -2.60 -1.25 15.57
N ASP A 137 -1.71 -0.86 14.63
CA ASP A 137 -0.29 -0.64 14.87
C ASP A 137 0.29 0.24 13.77
N PHE A 138 1.43 0.89 14.02
CA PHE A 138 2.12 1.69 13.01
C PHE A 138 3.61 1.87 13.35
N ILE A 139 4.44 2.06 12.33
CA ILE A 139 5.88 2.26 12.48
C ILE A 139 6.33 3.30 11.47
N LEU A 140 6.93 4.41 11.94
CA LEU A 140 7.65 5.35 11.09
C LEU A 140 8.99 4.75 10.68
N ASN A 141 9.19 4.57 9.37
CA ASN A 141 10.48 4.16 8.81
C ASN A 141 11.35 5.41 8.59
N ARG A 142 12.39 5.58 9.39
CA ARG A 142 13.29 6.72 9.29
C ARG A 142 14.51 6.39 8.45
N THR A 143 14.62 7.03 7.29
CA THR A 143 15.71 6.82 6.33
C THR A 143 16.68 7.99 6.25
N TYR A 144 16.42 9.08 7.01
CA TYR A 144 17.32 10.22 7.18
C TYR A 144 17.79 10.84 5.85
N GLY A 145 16.85 11.04 4.92
CA GLY A 145 17.13 11.63 3.61
C GLY A 145 17.64 10.63 2.56
N LEU A 146 17.74 9.35 2.88
CA LEU A 146 18.20 8.31 1.95
C LEU A 146 17.05 7.74 1.07
N SER A 147 15.82 8.19 1.29
CA SER A 147 14.64 7.78 0.52
C SER A 147 14.03 8.95 -0.24
N SER A 148 13.21 8.66 -1.24
CA SER A 148 12.38 9.65 -1.94
C SER A 148 11.07 9.98 -1.21
N SER A 149 10.76 9.29 -0.12
CA SER A 149 9.55 9.48 0.68
C SER A 149 9.78 9.18 2.16
N THR A 150 9.01 9.84 3.01
CA THR A 150 8.83 9.47 4.42
C THR A 150 7.77 8.40 4.48
N ASP A 151 8.11 7.21 4.93
CA ASP A 151 7.25 6.05 4.92
C ASP A 151 6.78 5.66 6.32
N VAL A 152 5.47 5.45 6.46
CA VAL A 152 4.86 4.91 7.67
C VAL A 152 4.16 3.61 7.33
N LEU A 153 4.55 2.51 7.95
CA LEU A 153 3.78 1.28 7.92
C LEU A 153 2.57 1.45 8.82
N VAL A 154 1.37 1.21 8.30
CA VAL A 154 0.10 1.31 9.04
C VAL A 154 -0.64 -0.02 8.95
N VAL A 155 -1.13 -0.49 10.08
CA VAL A 155 -1.72 -1.82 10.24
C VAL A 155 -3.20 -1.72 10.63
N PHE A 156 -4.07 -2.50 9.97
CA PHE A 156 -5.51 -2.56 10.25
C PHE A 156 -5.98 -4.00 10.40
N ASN A 157 -6.90 -4.25 11.33
CA ASN A 157 -7.54 -5.56 11.47
C ASN A 157 -8.45 -5.87 10.27
N LYS A 158 -8.36 -7.09 9.73
CA LYS A 158 -9.16 -7.54 8.56
C LYS A 158 -10.59 -7.95 8.90
N GLU A 159 -10.90 -8.23 10.15
CA GLU A 159 -12.15 -8.88 10.54
C GLU A 159 -13.39 -8.21 9.93
N LYS A 160 -13.50 -6.89 10.04
CA LYS A 160 -14.62 -6.12 9.48
C LYS A 160 -14.60 -5.93 7.96
N THR A 161 -13.61 -6.50 7.26
CA THR A 161 -13.43 -6.30 5.82
C THR A 161 -13.83 -7.51 4.98
N ILE A 162 -14.17 -8.65 5.59
CA ILE A 162 -14.30 -9.96 4.92
C ILE A 162 -15.32 -9.90 3.78
N ASP A 163 -16.49 -9.30 3.99
CA ASP A 163 -17.60 -9.23 3.04
C ASP A 163 -17.75 -7.85 2.39
N GLN A 164 -16.74 -7.00 2.52
CA GLN A 164 -16.78 -5.65 2.00
C GLN A 164 -16.34 -5.60 0.52
N LYS A 165 -16.96 -4.69 -0.25
CA LYS A 165 -16.59 -4.46 -1.65
C LYS A 165 -15.27 -3.71 -1.76
N TRP A 166 -15.07 -2.74 -0.87
CA TRP A 166 -13.88 -1.91 -0.81
C TRP A 166 -13.58 -1.50 0.63
N VAL A 167 -12.34 -1.14 0.85
CA VAL A 167 -11.86 -0.41 2.03
C VAL A 167 -11.26 0.91 1.58
N GLN A 168 -11.33 1.93 2.43
CA GLN A 168 -10.82 3.26 2.14
C GLN A 168 -9.89 3.71 3.26
N PHE A 169 -8.64 3.92 2.91
CA PHE A 169 -7.65 4.55 3.79
C PHE A 169 -7.95 6.05 3.82
N ASN A 170 -8.15 6.61 4.99
CA ASN A 170 -8.39 8.03 5.20
C ASN A 170 -7.19 8.64 5.90
N LEU A 171 -6.66 9.70 5.34
CA LEU A 171 -5.66 10.58 5.93
C LEU A 171 -6.32 11.93 6.16
N ILE A 172 -6.35 12.39 7.40
CA ILE A 172 -6.85 13.70 7.81
C ILE A 172 -5.66 14.63 7.92
N GLU A 173 -5.83 15.91 7.61
CA GLU A 173 -4.79 16.93 7.77
C GLU A 173 -4.23 16.95 9.20
N PHE A 174 -2.90 16.91 9.31
CA PHE A 174 -2.20 16.83 10.58
C PHE A 174 -1.04 17.83 10.74
N GLY A 175 -1.12 18.97 10.03
CA GLY A 175 -0.13 20.06 10.15
C GLY A 175 0.89 20.12 9.01
N MET A 176 0.70 19.31 7.94
CA MET A 176 1.60 19.31 6.77
C MET A 176 1.05 20.07 5.55
N ASN A 177 -0.15 20.63 5.64
CA ASN A 177 -0.88 21.22 4.50
C ASN A 177 -1.15 20.23 3.35
N LEU A 178 -1.35 18.95 3.69
CA LEU A 178 -1.68 17.88 2.75
C LEU A 178 -3.20 17.81 2.45
N GLY A 179 -4.02 18.56 3.23
CA GLY A 179 -5.46 18.39 3.22
C GLY A 179 -5.87 16.96 3.60
N ASN A 180 -7.15 16.67 3.38
CA ASN A 180 -7.68 15.32 3.63
C ASN A 180 -7.56 14.47 2.38
N SER A 181 -6.99 13.27 2.50
CA SER A 181 -6.88 12.30 1.40
C SER A 181 -7.69 11.04 1.68
N ARG A 182 -8.39 10.55 0.66
CA ARG A 182 -9.17 9.31 0.71
C ARG A 182 -8.73 8.39 -0.42
N MET A 183 -8.20 7.23 -0.08
CA MET A 183 -7.62 6.29 -1.03
C MET A 183 -8.34 4.95 -0.92
N ARG A 184 -9.05 4.56 -1.99
CA ARG A 184 -9.93 3.40 -1.98
C ARG A 184 -9.28 2.20 -2.65
N PHE A 185 -9.40 1.03 -2.01
CA PHE A 185 -8.91 -0.25 -2.48
C PHE A 185 -10.08 -1.23 -2.59
N LYS A 186 -10.18 -1.94 -3.70
CA LYS A 186 -11.14 -3.05 -3.81
C LYS A 186 -10.63 -4.22 -2.99
N VAL A 187 -11.47 -4.75 -2.10
CA VAL A 187 -11.10 -5.91 -1.26
C VAL A 187 -10.73 -7.11 -2.13
N LYS A 188 -11.35 -7.25 -3.30
CA LYS A 188 -10.99 -8.28 -4.27
C LYS A 188 -9.53 -8.17 -4.72
N ASP A 189 -9.05 -6.96 -5.07
CA ASP A 189 -7.68 -6.77 -5.55
C ASP A 189 -6.65 -7.07 -4.43
N LEU A 190 -6.98 -6.72 -3.17
CA LEU A 190 -6.15 -7.07 -2.02
C LEU A 190 -6.10 -8.59 -1.77
N LYS A 191 -7.23 -9.30 -1.95
CA LYS A 191 -7.32 -10.77 -1.82
C LYS A 191 -6.64 -11.51 -2.96
N ASP A 192 -6.76 -10.98 -4.19
CA ASP A 192 -6.21 -11.54 -5.42
C ASP A 192 -4.75 -11.13 -5.66
N CYS A 193 -4.12 -10.40 -4.72
CA CYS A 193 -2.71 -10.05 -4.81
C CYS A 193 -1.86 -11.30 -4.99
N PRO A 194 -0.98 -11.36 -6.01
CA PRO A 194 -0.11 -12.49 -6.24
C PRO A 194 0.74 -12.83 -5.03
N LYS A 195 0.97 -14.11 -4.79
CA LYS A 195 1.78 -14.59 -3.66
C LYS A 195 3.26 -14.59 -4.00
N LEU A 196 4.11 -14.41 -2.99
CA LEU A 196 5.54 -14.67 -3.10
C LEU A 196 5.81 -16.14 -2.76
N LYS A 197 6.63 -16.81 -3.57
CA LYS A 197 7.17 -18.15 -3.22
C LYS A 197 8.22 -17.97 -2.13
N LEU A 198 7.93 -18.52 -0.95
CA LEU A 198 8.78 -18.47 0.24
C LEU A 198 9.66 -19.71 0.37
#